data_5d33fe87ebf9e389bb1637d4ca51b04d
#
_entry.id   5d33fe87ebf9e389bb1637d4ca51b04d
#
_cell.length_a   1.000
_cell.length_b   1.000
_cell.length_c   1.000
_cell.angle_alpha   90.00
_cell.angle_beta   90.00
_cell.angle_gamma   90.00
#
_symmetry.space_group_name_H-M   'P 1'
#
loop_
_entity.id
_entity.type
_entity.pdbx_description
1 polymer ?
#
loop_
_entity_poly.entity_id
_entity_poly.type
_entity_poly.pdbx_seq_one_letter_code
_entity_poly.pdbx_strand_id
1 'polypeptide(L)' 'MVVARVNDQIGRVLGGRYRLVAPIGVGASAQVYLADDVTLRRRVAVKLLHKGLADDEQFLKRFRAEAQ' A
#
# COMPACT_ATOMS: atom_id res chain seq x y z
N MET A 1 7.50 0.72 26.11
CA MET A 1 8.02 1.19 24.90
C MET A 1 7.06 0.99 23.75
N VAL A 2 7.04 1.87 22.87
CA VAL A 2 6.04 1.82 21.84
C VAL A 2 6.64 1.87 20.51
N VAL A 3 6.15 1.10 19.63
CA VAL A 3 6.71 1.06 18.32
C VAL A 3 5.73 0.72 17.27
N ALA A 4 4.58 1.13 17.40
CA ALA A 4 3.53 0.65 16.53
C ALA A 4 3.42 1.38 15.21
N ARG A 5 4.43 2.07 14.80
CA ARG A 5 4.34 2.85 13.58
C ARG A 5 4.01 2.04 12.35
N VAL A 6 4.54 0.83 12.29
CA VAL A 6 4.28 0.00 11.14
C VAL A 6 2.82 -0.34 10.99
N ASN A 7 2.05 -0.19 12.07
CA ASN A 7 0.65 -0.54 12.02
C ASN A 7 -0.28 0.65 11.85
N ASP A 8 0.28 1.83 11.66
CA ASP A 8 -0.54 3.03 11.52
C ASP A 8 -1.47 2.98 10.33
N GLN A 9 -1.13 2.18 9.32
CA GLN A 9 -1.95 2.08 8.12
C GLN A 9 -3.04 1.02 8.23
N ILE A 10 -2.96 0.15 9.21
CA ILE A 10 -3.92 -0.95 9.33
C ILE A 10 -5.30 -0.39 9.65
N GLY A 11 -6.29 -0.84 8.92
CA GLY A 11 -7.65 -0.35 9.05
C GLY A 11 -7.97 0.82 8.14
N ARG A 12 -6.95 1.43 7.55
CA ARG A 12 -7.16 2.54 6.62
C ARG A 12 -7.82 2.05 5.36
N VAL A 13 -8.78 2.82 4.85
CA VAL A 13 -9.46 2.48 3.61
C VAL A 13 -9.01 3.42 2.51
N LEU A 14 -8.44 2.85 1.45
CA LEU A 14 -7.93 3.62 0.34
C LEU A 14 -8.96 3.67 -0.78
N GLY A 15 -9.22 4.89 -1.27
CA GLY A 15 -10.16 5.06 -2.36
C GLY A 15 -11.56 4.59 -2.05
N GLY A 16 -11.91 4.48 -0.78
CA GLY A 16 -13.21 3.98 -0.36
C GLY A 16 -13.40 2.50 -0.67
N ARG A 17 -12.33 1.78 -1.01
CA ARG A 17 -12.48 0.42 -1.50
C ARG A 17 -11.53 -0.59 -0.87
N TYR A 18 -10.28 -0.21 -0.62
CA TYR A 18 -9.29 -1.18 -0.15
C TYR A 18 -8.96 -0.92 1.31
N ARG A 19 -9.37 -1.82 2.19
CA ARG A 19 -9.09 -1.71 3.60
C ARG A 19 -7.84 -2.49 3.94
N LEU A 20 -6.82 -1.81 4.44
CA LEU A 20 -5.55 -2.44 4.77
C LEU A 20 -5.70 -3.31 6.00
N VAL A 21 -5.29 -4.56 5.88
CA VAL A 21 -5.47 -5.57 6.94
C VAL A 21 -4.17 -5.89 7.64
N ALA A 22 -3.10 -6.09 6.91
CA ALA A 22 -1.83 -6.49 7.50
C ALA A 22 -0.67 -6.13 6.59
N PRO A 23 0.49 -5.77 7.14
CA PRO A 23 1.67 -5.60 6.32
C PRO A 23 2.21 -6.98 5.94
N ILE A 24 2.59 -7.15 4.67
CA ILE A 24 3.12 -8.43 4.21
C ILE A 24 4.48 -8.32 3.55
N GLY A 25 5.00 -7.11 3.36
CA GLY A 25 6.32 -6.96 2.79
C GLY A 25 6.75 -5.53 2.78
N VAL A 26 8.07 -5.31 2.81
CA VAL A 26 8.63 -3.98 2.74
C VAL A 26 9.80 -4.00 1.78
N GLY A 27 9.87 -3.01 0.93
CA GLY A 27 10.97 -2.86 -0.01
C GLY A 27 11.51 -1.45 0.02
N ALA A 28 12.48 -1.17 -0.84
CA ALA A 28 13.12 0.14 -0.89
C ALA A 28 12.15 1.23 -1.35
N SER A 29 11.20 0.89 -2.21
CA SER A 29 10.31 1.89 -2.81
C SER A 29 8.90 1.86 -2.25
N ALA A 30 8.49 0.78 -1.63
CA ALA A 30 7.11 0.63 -1.22
C ALA A 30 6.96 -0.36 -0.09
N GLN A 31 5.87 -0.25 0.61
CA GLN A 31 5.44 -1.28 1.54
C GLN A 31 4.21 -1.96 0.96
N VAL A 32 4.15 -3.28 1.08
CA VAL A 32 3.03 -4.06 0.56
C VAL A 32 2.14 -4.46 1.71
N TYR A 33 0.86 -4.28 1.52
CA TYR A 33 -0.16 -4.65 2.51
C TYR A 33 -1.11 -5.66 1.91
N LEU A 34 -1.57 -6.56 2.76
CA LEU A 34 -2.75 -7.34 2.46
C LEU A 34 -3.95 -6.45 2.70
N ALA A 35 -4.87 -6.42 1.78
CA ALA A 35 -6.05 -5.58 1.90
C ALA A 35 -7.31 -6.32 1.49
N ASP A 36 -8.44 -5.89 2.02
CA ASP A 36 -9.73 -6.36 1.60
C ASP A 36 -10.31 -5.41 0.56
N ASP A 37 -10.59 -5.93 -0.61
CA ASP A 37 -11.33 -5.19 -1.62
C ASP A 37 -12.81 -5.32 -1.25
N VAL A 38 -13.34 -4.30 -0.61
CA VAL A 38 -14.70 -4.39 -0.09
C VAL A 38 -15.76 -4.36 -1.17
N THR A 39 -15.38 -3.90 -2.36
CA THR A 39 -16.30 -3.86 -3.50
C THR A 39 -16.47 -5.24 -4.10
N LEU A 40 -15.38 -5.92 -4.38
CA LEU A 40 -15.41 -7.25 -4.97
C LEU A 40 -15.32 -8.38 -3.96
N ARG A 41 -15.22 -8.04 -2.67
CA ARG A 41 -15.18 -9.01 -1.57
C ARG A 41 -14.09 -10.04 -1.74
N ARG A 42 -12.88 -9.56 -2.01
CA ARG A 42 -11.71 -10.44 -2.16
C ARG A 42 -10.50 -9.80 -1.54
N ARG A 43 -9.48 -10.60 -1.29
CA ARG A 43 -8.22 -10.10 -0.76
C ARG A 43 -7.27 -9.78 -1.88
N VAL A 44 -6.53 -8.69 -1.73
CA VAL A 44 -5.58 -8.22 -2.72
C VAL A 44 -4.32 -7.72 -2.02
N ALA A 45 -3.24 -7.60 -2.77
CA ALA A 45 -2.03 -6.97 -2.29
C ALA A 45 -2.02 -5.52 -2.77
N VAL A 46 -1.72 -4.60 -1.86
CA VAL A 46 -1.67 -3.18 -2.19
C VAL A 46 -0.27 -2.69 -1.88
N LYS A 47 0.36 -2.04 -2.85
CA LYS A 47 1.66 -1.39 -2.65
C LYS A 47 1.44 0.07 -2.35
N LEU A 48 1.99 0.53 -1.22
CA LEU A 48 1.99 1.94 -0.89
C LEU A 48 3.40 2.46 -1.05
N LEU A 49 3.58 3.42 -1.93
CA LEU A 49 4.89 4.02 -2.15
C LEU A 49 5.34 4.79 -0.91
N HIS A 50 6.62 4.72 -0.62
CA HIS A 50 7.18 5.53 0.44
C HIS A 50 7.02 7.00 0.09
N LYS A 51 6.82 7.80 1.13
CA LYS A 51 6.68 9.24 0.97
C LYS A 51 7.92 9.78 0.26
N GLY A 52 7.77 10.68 -0.64
CA GLY A 52 8.88 11.19 -1.41
C GLY A 52 8.97 10.55 -2.78
N LEU A 53 8.80 9.26 -2.86
CA LEU A 53 8.76 8.58 -4.15
C LEU A 53 7.44 8.82 -4.85
N ALA A 54 6.40 9.04 -4.10
CA ALA A 54 5.09 9.32 -4.67
C ALA A 54 5.06 10.66 -5.43
N ASP A 55 6.05 11.52 -5.19
CA ASP A 55 6.14 12.82 -5.85
C ASP A 55 7.08 12.80 -7.05
N ASP A 56 7.69 11.65 -7.34
CA ASP A 56 8.64 11.53 -8.45
C ASP A 56 7.91 11.00 -9.67
N GLU A 57 7.74 11.83 -10.67
CA GLU A 57 6.99 11.46 -11.86
C GLU A 57 7.59 10.30 -12.63
N GLN A 58 8.92 10.27 -12.74
CA GLN A 58 9.57 9.17 -13.45
C GLN A 58 9.39 7.87 -12.71
N PHE A 59 9.49 7.92 -11.40
CA PHE A 59 9.28 6.73 -10.59
C PHE A 59 7.84 6.26 -10.73
N LEU A 60 6.88 7.16 -10.69
CA LEU A 60 5.48 6.81 -10.83
C LEU A 60 5.18 6.18 -12.19
N LYS A 61 5.81 6.67 -13.24
CA LYS A 61 5.67 6.08 -14.56
C LYS A 61 6.10 4.63 -14.58
N ARG A 62 7.28 4.34 -14.01
CA ARG A 62 7.77 2.98 -13.95
C ARG A 62 6.91 2.11 -13.06
N PHE A 63 6.47 2.67 -11.94
CA PHE A 63 5.62 1.93 -11.01
C PHE A 63 4.32 1.51 -11.69
N ARG A 64 3.70 2.41 -12.41
CA ARG A 64 2.46 2.10 -13.13
C ARG A 64 2.68 1.04 -14.21
N ALA A 65 3.81 1.11 -14.89
CA ALA A 65 4.12 0.11 -15.90
C ALA A 65 4.25 -1.27 -15.30
N GLU A 66 4.85 -1.36 -14.11
CA GLU A 66 4.96 -2.65 -13.42
C GLU A 66 3.61 -3.17 -12.98
N ALA A 67 2.71 -2.29 -12.62
CA ALA A 67 1.40 -2.69 -12.11
C ALA A 67 0.45 -3.17 -13.20
N GLN A 68 0.78 -2.89 -14.42
CA GLN A 68 -0.02 -3.32 -15.56
C GLN A 68 0.42 -4.66 -16.07
#